data_9a00d1634ffac83da4a98b70f6d97d10
#
_entry.id   9a00d1634ffac83da4a98b70f6d97d10
#
_cell.length_a   1.000
_cell.length_b   1.000
_cell.length_c   1.000
_cell.angle_alpha   90.00
_cell.angle_beta   90.00
_cell.angle_gamma   90.00
#
_symmetry.space_group_name_H-M   'P 1'
#
loop_
_entity.id
_entity.type
_entity.pdbx_description
1 polymer ?
#
loop_
_entity_poly.entity_id
_entity_poly.type
_entity_poly.pdbx_seq_one_letter_code
_entity_poly.pdbx_strand_id
1 'polypeptide(L)'
;MYKCIYFLFLVVCVTFLSACGSNEEKQEEAGNPVSVVDFTGKTVSLSKPAKRIVALAPHLVENAYSAGAGHLLVGAVKFSDFPEAAKKLPIVGGYQKTNHESIVELKPDLVLAWESGNSHSSVELLRDLGLNIYVNQANTLVDVAKSIRDIGALAGTEEVAEKTASSYLTIIENVRNKYKDSELVTSFYQVWNSPLQTISGNHIISNAIELCGGKNIYADELAIAPIVNMESVVTRNPEAIIASGMSAARPEWLDQWKDWNSLTAVKKNNLFFVNPDHIQRHTVRLLDGINRICTQLELARARR
;
A
#
# COMPACT_ATOMS: atom_id res chain seq x y z
N MET A 1 -15.70 20.92 -106.89
CA MET A 1 -16.77 21.54 -106.12
C MET A 1 -17.16 20.59 -105.04
N TYR A 2 -16.84 20.86 -103.81
CA TYR A 2 -17.51 20.56 -102.52
C TYR A 2 -16.57 20.89 -101.40
N LYS A 3 -16.95 21.88 -100.61
CA LYS A 3 -16.28 22.35 -99.42
C LYS A 3 -16.60 21.41 -98.24
N CYS A 4 -15.59 20.82 -97.61
CA CYS A 4 -15.74 20.16 -96.33
C CYS A 4 -15.47 21.16 -95.22
N ILE A 5 -16.45 21.37 -94.40
CA ILE A 5 -16.43 22.16 -93.17
C ILE A 5 -16.04 21.22 -92.08
N TYR A 6 -14.86 21.43 -91.42
CA TYR A 6 -14.45 20.72 -90.19
C TYR A 6 -15.05 21.44 -88.97
N PHE A 7 -15.94 20.74 -88.30
CA PHE A 7 -16.48 21.15 -86.97
C PHE A 7 -15.57 20.72 -85.91
N LEU A 8 -14.91 21.69 -85.24
CA LEU A 8 -14.00 21.45 -84.14
C LEU A 8 -14.82 21.28 -82.84
N PHE A 9 -14.96 20.03 -82.29
CA PHE A 9 -15.59 19.78 -81.02
C PHE A 9 -14.55 19.99 -79.94
N LEU A 10 -14.73 21.06 -79.18
CA LEU A 10 -13.92 21.39 -78.00
C LEU A 10 -14.46 20.58 -76.80
N VAL A 11 -13.81 19.47 -76.41
CA VAL A 11 -14.16 18.71 -75.21
C VAL A 11 -13.54 19.40 -74.01
N VAL A 12 -14.37 20.07 -73.21
CA VAL A 12 -13.96 20.59 -71.88
C VAL A 12 -13.97 19.46 -70.87
N CYS A 13 -12.76 18.94 -70.50
CA CYS A 13 -12.55 18.04 -69.38
C CYS A 13 -12.65 18.83 -68.07
N VAL A 14 -13.79 18.75 -67.39
CA VAL A 14 -13.93 19.20 -66.01
C VAL A 14 -13.38 18.14 -65.11
N THR A 15 -12.16 18.33 -64.59
CA THR A 15 -11.56 17.51 -63.55
C THR A 15 -12.15 17.90 -62.21
N PHE A 16 -13.05 17.05 -61.70
CA PHE A 16 -13.49 17.10 -60.29
C PHE A 16 -12.33 16.66 -59.42
N LEU A 17 -11.66 17.60 -58.77
CA LEU A 17 -10.78 17.33 -57.63
C LEU A 17 -11.66 16.92 -56.43
N SER A 18 -11.84 15.62 -56.22
CA SER A 18 -12.36 15.08 -54.97
C SER A 18 -11.30 15.30 -53.91
N ALA A 19 -11.44 16.35 -53.09
CA ALA A 19 -10.73 16.51 -51.86
C ALA A 19 -11.23 15.43 -50.87
N CYS A 20 -10.55 14.28 -50.84
CA CYS A 20 -10.63 13.38 -49.69
C CYS A 20 -10.00 14.09 -48.51
N GLY A 21 -10.81 14.70 -47.64
CA GLY A 21 -10.42 15.06 -46.30
C GLY A 21 -10.11 13.75 -45.54
N SER A 22 -8.87 13.42 -45.42
CA SER A 22 -8.45 12.41 -44.42
C SER A 22 -8.80 12.94 -43.06
N ASN A 23 -9.90 12.47 -42.47
CA ASN A 23 -10.06 12.49 -41.04
C ASN A 23 -8.91 11.61 -40.50
N GLU A 24 -7.85 12.23 -40.04
CA GLU A 24 -6.95 11.62 -39.11
C GLU A 24 -7.75 11.40 -37.81
N GLU A 25 -8.53 10.30 -37.74
CA GLU A 25 -8.83 9.69 -36.47
C GLU A 25 -7.48 9.46 -35.82
N LYS A 26 -7.17 10.24 -34.76
CA LYS A 26 -6.09 9.91 -33.84
C LYS A 26 -6.34 8.45 -33.42
N GLN A 27 -5.64 7.52 -34.06
CA GLN A 27 -5.49 6.18 -33.51
C GLN A 27 -4.91 6.39 -32.12
N GLU A 28 -5.75 6.24 -31.09
CA GLU A 28 -5.28 6.05 -29.71
C GLU A 28 -4.31 4.88 -29.79
N GLU A 29 -3.02 5.12 -29.52
CA GLU A 29 -2.02 4.07 -29.49
C GLU A 29 -2.57 2.97 -28.57
N ALA A 30 -2.82 1.81 -29.13
CA ALA A 30 -3.24 0.63 -28.39
C ALA A 30 -2.08 0.28 -27.43
N GLY A 31 -2.17 0.76 -26.21
CA GLY A 31 -1.20 0.43 -25.16
C GLY A 31 -1.16 -1.09 -24.97
N ASN A 32 0.01 -1.63 -24.64
CA ASN A 32 0.13 -3.05 -24.35
C ASN A 32 -0.74 -3.41 -23.13
N PRO A 33 -1.51 -4.52 -23.20
CA PRO A 33 -2.27 -5.01 -22.06
C PRO A 33 -1.36 -5.31 -20.88
N VAL A 34 -1.79 -4.96 -19.68
CA VAL A 34 -1.06 -5.25 -18.44
C VAL A 34 -1.93 -6.08 -17.50
N SER A 35 -1.32 -7.01 -16.78
CA SER A 35 -2.05 -7.82 -15.80
C SER A 35 -1.15 -8.22 -14.63
N VAL A 36 -1.77 -8.33 -13.47
CA VAL A 36 -1.15 -8.83 -12.24
C VAL A 36 -2.13 -9.74 -11.50
N VAL A 37 -1.60 -10.60 -10.63
CA VAL A 37 -2.44 -11.36 -9.68
C VAL A 37 -2.42 -10.61 -8.34
N ASP A 38 -3.59 -10.16 -7.90
CA ASP A 38 -3.75 -9.44 -6.64
C ASP A 38 -3.58 -10.35 -5.40
N PHE A 39 -3.68 -9.80 -4.21
CA PHE A 39 -3.49 -10.56 -2.97
C PHE A 39 -4.65 -11.51 -2.63
N THR A 40 -5.79 -11.41 -3.32
CA THR A 40 -6.90 -12.37 -3.21
C THR A 40 -6.79 -13.52 -4.22
N GLY A 41 -5.74 -13.52 -5.06
CA GLY A 41 -5.53 -14.50 -6.12
C GLY A 41 -6.32 -14.19 -7.41
N LYS A 42 -7.00 -13.04 -7.50
CA LYS A 42 -7.71 -12.61 -8.70
C LYS A 42 -6.74 -11.93 -9.67
N THR A 43 -6.89 -12.24 -10.97
CA THR A 43 -6.17 -11.52 -12.03
C THR A 43 -6.84 -10.19 -12.30
N VAL A 44 -6.09 -9.11 -12.19
CA VAL A 44 -6.48 -7.74 -12.57
C VAL A 44 -5.83 -7.43 -13.92
N SER A 45 -6.65 -7.22 -14.95
CA SER A 45 -6.17 -6.97 -16.31
C SER A 45 -6.71 -5.66 -16.84
N LEU A 46 -5.83 -4.84 -17.41
CA LEU A 46 -6.16 -3.58 -18.07
C LEU A 46 -5.71 -3.66 -19.54
N SER A 47 -6.49 -3.14 -20.47
CA SER A 47 -6.14 -3.09 -21.90
C SER A 47 -4.95 -2.17 -22.18
N LYS A 48 -4.69 -1.22 -21.31
CA LYS A 48 -3.55 -0.31 -21.30
C LYS A 48 -3.22 0.09 -19.85
N PRO A 49 -2.01 0.52 -19.53
CA PRO A 49 -1.67 1.00 -18.19
C PRO A 49 -2.61 2.10 -17.69
N ALA A 50 -2.99 2.02 -16.42
CA ALA A 50 -3.88 2.98 -15.77
C ALA A 50 -3.33 4.41 -15.86
N LYS A 51 -4.22 5.37 -16.08
CA LYS A 51 -3.90 6.81 -16.08
C LYS A 51 -4.65 7.57 -14.99
N ARG A 52 -5.65 6.93 -14.38
CA ARG A 52 -6.49 7.52 -13.32
C ARG A 52 -6.69 6.48 -12.22
N ILE A 53 -6.05 6.69 -11.10
CA ILE A 53 -6.02 5.74 -9.98
C ILE A 53 -6.70 6.37 -8.77
N VAL A 54 -7.60 5.62 -8.13
CA VAL A 54 -8.15 5.96 -6.81
C VAL A 54 -7.60 4.97 -5.79
N ALA A 55 -7.12 5.45 -4.65
CA ALA A 55 -6.58 4.62 -3.58
C ALA A 55 -7.47 4.69 -2.32
N LEU A 56 -7.93 3.52 -1.85
CA LEU A 56 -8.89 3.38 -0.75
C LEU A 56 -8.23 3.12 0.61
N ALA A 57 -6.92 3.29 0.71
CA ALA A 57 -6.18 3.26 1.97
C ALA A 57 -4.95 4.17 1.92
N PRO A 58 -4.53 4.79 3.05
CA PRO A 58 -3.37 5.69 3.08
C PRO A 58 -2.08 5.02 2.60
N HIS A 59 -1.81 3.77 3.00
CA HIS A 59 -0.61 3.04 2.57
C HIS A 59 -0.61 2.74 1.06
N LEU A 60 -1.77 2.61 0.41
CA LEU A 60 -1.86 2.42 -1.04
C LEU A 60 -1.53 3.71 -1.80
N VAL A 61 -1.87 4.87 -1.24
CA VAL A 61 -1.40 6.16 -1.76
C VAL A 61 0.13 6.21 -1.71
N GLU A 62 0.73 5.90 -0.57
CA GLU A 62 2.19 5.89 -0.41
C GLU A 62 2.85 4.88 -1.36
N ASN A 63 2.28 3.68 -1.52
CA ASN A 63 2.80 2.66 -2.45
C ASN A 63 2.68 3.09 -3.91
N ALA A 64 1.61 3.81 -4.30
CA ALA A 64 1.49 4.38 -5.63
C ALA A 64 2.59 5.43 -5.91
N TYR A 65 2.90 6.30 -4.94
CA TYR A 65 4.04 7.20 -5.06
C TYR A 65 5.37 6.45 -5.14
N SER A 66 5.55 5.43 -4.31
CA SER A 66 6.76 4.58 -4.30
C SER A 66 6.97 3.81 -5.60
N ALA A 67 5.87 3.44 -6.27
CA ALA A 67 5.87 2.81 -7.59
C ALA A 67 6.06 3.80 -8.76
N GLY A 68 6.18 5.12 -8.50
CA GLY A 68 6.26 6.15 -9.54
C GLY A 68 4.91 6.56 -10.13
N ALA A 69 3.80 5.99 -9.65
CA ALA A 69 2.43 6.22 -10.13
C ALA A 69 1.69 7.35 -9.38
N GLY A 70 2.35 8.06 -8.47
CA GLY A 70 1.71 9.09 -7.64
C GLY A 70 1.04 10.22 -8.44
N HIS A 71 1.56 10.57 -9.60
CA HIS A 71 0.99 11.59 -10.49
C HIS A 71 -0.29 11.14 -11.20
N LEU A 72 -0.62 9.84 -11.17
CA LEU A 72 -1.83 9.24 -11.73
C LEU A 72 -2.97 9.15 -10.71
N LEU A 73 -2.69 9.44 -9.42
CA LEU A 73 -3.73 9.46 -8.40
C LEU A 73 -4.69 10.62 -8.62
N VAL A 74 -5.97 10.29 -8.70
CA VAL A 74 -7.06 11.26 -8.88
C VAL A 74 -7.99 11.34 -7.66
N GLY A 75 -7.85 10.42 -6.69
CA GLY A 75 -8.63 10.40 -5.45
C GLY A 75 -8.00 9.51 -4.40
N ALA A 76 -8.24 9.85 -3.14
CA ALA A 76 -7.72 9.15 -1.98
C ALA A 76 -8.71 9.18 -0.81
N VAL A 77 -8.49 8.36 0.21
CA VAL A 77 -9.26 8.40 1.45
C VAL A 77 -8.63 9.37 2.47
N LYS A 78 -9.38 9.70 3.53
CA LYS A 78 -8.88 10.47 4.67
C LYS A 78 -7.58 9.88 5.22
N PHE A 79 -6.72 10.73 5.78
CA PHE A 79 -5.40 10.37 6.33
C PHE A 79 -4.36 9.95 5.28
N SER A 80 -4.62 10.19 4.00
CA SER A 80 -3.63 10.07 2.92
C SER A 80 -2.77 11.34 2.87
N ASP A 81 -1.84 11.46 3.80
CA ASP A 81 -1.09 12.69 4.11
C ASP A 81 0.41 12.62 3.76
N PHE A 82 0.85 11.49 3.21
CA PHE A 82 2.23 11.30 2.77
C PHE A 82 2.29 10.68 1.34
N PRO A 83 3.21 11.18 0.48
CA PRO A 83 4.02 12.38 0.65
C PRO A 83 3.17 13.66 0.68
N GLU A 84 3.77 14.82 0.90
CA GLU A 84 3.04 16.11 1.01
C GLU A 84 2.09 16.36 -0.17
N ALA A 85 2.48 15.91 -1.38
CA ALA A 85 1.65 16.02 -2.57
C ALA A 85 0.30 15.27 -2.45
N ALA A 86 0.22 14.21 -1.65
CA ALA A 86 -1.00 13.42 -1.45
C ALA A 86 -2.12 14.22 -0.77
N LYS A 87 -1.77 15.22 0.05
CA LYS A 87 -2.74 16.08 0.74
C LYS A 87 -3.62 16.90 -0.20
N LYS A 88 -3.23 17.04 -1.46
CA LYS A 88 -3.98 17.77 -2.49
C LYS A 88 -5.01 16.91 -3.22
N LEU A 89 -5.02 15.60 -2.98
CA LEU A 89 -5.92 14.68 -3.66
C LEU A 89 -7.37 14.87 -3.17
N PRO A 90 -8.36 14.80 -4.07
CA PRO A 90 -9.76 14.71 -3.71
C PRO A 90 -10.03 13.55 -2.74
N ILE A 91 -10.78 13.81 -1.67
CA ILE A 91 -11.10 12.82 -0.65
C ILE A 91 -12.42 12.12 -0.98
N VAL A 92 -12.35 10.81 -1.23
CA VAL A 92 -13.50 9.96 -1.56
C VAL A 92 -14.09 9.21 -0.35
N GLY A 93 -13.83 9.69 0.87
CA GLY A 93 -14.35 9.09 2.12
C GLY A 93 -13.25 8.65 3.08
N GLY A 94 -13.60 7.78 4.02
CA GLY A 94 -12.65 7.07 4.89
C GLY A 94 -12.36 5.67 4.35
N TYR A 95 -11.33 4.99 4.87
CA TYR A 95 -10.99 3.64 4.40
C TYR A 95 -12.09 2.60 4.72
N GLN A 96 -12.82 2.74 5.83
CA GLN A 96 -13.95 1.85 6.17
C GLN A 96 -15.24 2.23 5.45
N LYS A 97 -15.47 3.52 5.18
CA LYS A 97 -16.68 4.03 4.54
C LYS A 97 -16.30 4.99 3.42
N THR A 98 -16.30 4.48 2.20
CA THR A 98 -16.01 5.21 0.98
C THR A 98 -17.29 5.80 0.38
N ASN A 99 -17.17 6.87 -0.38
CA ASN A 99 -18.26 7.44 -1.18
C ASN A 99 -18.14 6.92 -2.61
N HIS A 100 -18.96 5.94 -2.98
CA HIS A 100 -18.93 5.28 -4.29
C HIS A 100 -19.25 6.25 -5.44
N GLU A 101 -20.17 7.19 -5.24
CA GLU A 101 -20.53 8.19 -6.25
C GLU A 101 -19.32 9.07 -6.58
N SER A 102 -18.64 9.57 -5.55
CA SER A 102 -17.40 10.35 -5.73
C SER A 102 -16.29 9.56 -6.42
N ILE A 103 -16.18 8.25 -6.16
CA ILE A 103 -15.21 7.39 -6.84
C ILE A 103 -15.54 7.27 -8.33
N VAL A 104 -16.80 6.98 -8.66
CA VAL A 104 -17.28 6.83 -10.06
C VAL A 104 -17.15 8.14 -10.83
N GLU A 105 -17.46 9.28 -10.19
CA GLU A 105 -17.34 10.63 -10.80
C GLU A 105 -15.89 10.93 -11.21
N LEU A 106 -14.91 10.44 -10.48
CA LEU A 106 -13.50 10.58 -10.83
C LEU A 106 -13.07 9.72 -12.03
N LYS A 107 -13.94 8.83 -12.54
CA LYS A 107 -13.70 7.96 -13.70
C LYS A 107 -12.33 7.26 -13.63
N PRO A 108 -12.06 6.48 -12.58
CA PRO A 108 -10.78 5.80 -12.45
C PRO A 108 -10.67 4.63 -13.43
N ASP A 109 -9.46 4.41 -13.95
CA ASP A 109 -9.12 3.20 -14.72
C ASP A 109 -8.82 2.03 -13.77
N LEU A 110 -8.35 2.36 -12.55
CA LEU A 110 -7.93 1.42 -11.52
C LEU A 110 -8.30 1.95 -10.13
N VAL A 111 -8.81 1.08 -9.29
CA VAL A 111 -9.02 1.34 -7.86
C VAL A 111 -8.13 0.40 -7.04
N LEU A 112 -7.32 0.96 -6.15
CA LEU A 112 -6.51 0.22 -5.20
C LEU A 112 -7.31 0.06 -3.90
N ALA A 113 -7.65 -1.17 -3.53
CA ALA A 113 -8.41 -1.51 -2.34
C ALA A 113 -7.57 -2.31 -1.33
N TRP A 114 -7.97 -2.30 -0.07
CA TRP A 114 -7.33 -3.01 1.03
C TRP A 114 -8.27 -4.06 1.63
N GLU A 115 -7.88 -5.34 1.57
CA GLU A 115 -8.72 -6.49 1.93
C GLU A 115 -9.26 -6.42 3.36
N SER A 116 -8.38 -6.23 4.35
CA SER A 116 -8.79 -6.23 5.76
C SER A 116 -9.32 -4.89 6.27
N GLY A 117 -9.24 -3.82 5.48
CA GLY A 117 -9.61 -2.47 5.91
C GLY A 117 -10.81 -1.87 5.18
N ASN A 118 -11.04 -2.22 3.93
CA ASN A 118 -12.22 -1.77 3.20
C ASN A 118 -13.36 -2.78 3.39
N SER A 119 -14.61 -2.28 3.43
CA SER A 119 -15.77 -3.17 3.47
C SER A 119 -15.82 -4.04 2.21
N HIS A 120 -15.92 -5.36 2.37
CA HIS A 120 -16.05 -6.31 1.25
C HIS A 120 -17.21 -5.94 0.33
N SER A 121 -18.39 -5.60 0.89
CA SER A 121 -19.55 -5.18 0.12
C SER A 121 -19.31 -3.89 -0.68
N SER A 122 -18.49 -2.99 -0.15
CA SER A 122 -18.09 -1.76 -0.86
C SER A 122 -17.19 -2.05 -2.06
N VAL A 123 -16.24 -2.97 -1.90
CA VAL A 123 -15.32 -3.40 -2.97
C VAL A 123 -16.09 -4.13 -4.07
N GLU A 124 -16.99 -5.06 -3.73
CA GLU A 124 -17.82 -5.78 -4.72
C GLU A 124 -18.75 -4.83 -5.46
N LEU A 125 -19.39 -3.87 -4.77
CA LEU A 125 -20.22 -2.86 -5.44
C LEU A 125 -19.44 -2.07 -6.50
N LEU A 126 -18.18 -1.67 -6.20
CA LEU A 126 -17.34 -0.98 -7.19
C LEU A 126 -17.00 -1.88 -8.39
N ARG A 127 -16.85 -3.20 -8.20
CA ARG A 127 -16.68 -4.17 -9.29
C ARG A 127 -17.94 -4.29 -10.15
N ASP A 128 -19.11 -4.37 -9.51
CA ASP A 128 -20.41 -4.44 -10.20
C ASP A 128 -20.69 -3.18 -11.04
N LEU A 129 -20.11 -2.04 -10.62
CA LEU A 129 -20.12 -0.80 -11.39
C LEU A 129 -19.11 -0.78 -12.57
N GLY A 130 -18.39 -1.89 -12.78
CA GLY A 130 -17.46 -2.06 -13.91
C GLY A 130 -16.05 -1.50 -13.66
N LEU A 131 -15.68 -1.16 -12.43
CA LEU A 131 -14.34 -0.66 -12.11
C LEU A 131 -13.33 -1.80 -11.94
N ASN A 132 -12.11 -1.60 -12.44
CA ASN A 132 -11.01 -2.51 -12.20
C ASN A 132 -10.47 -2.32 -10.78
N ILE A 133 -10.49 -3.36 -9.96
CA ILE A 133 -10.08 -3.31 -8.56
C ILE A 133 -8.87 -4.20 -8.34
N TYR A 134 -7.78 -3.63 -7.87
CA TYR A 134 -6.63 -4.35 -7.31
C TYR A 134 -6.75 -4.39 -5.79
N VAL A 135 -6.81 -5.58 -5.21
CA VAL A 135 -6.92 -5.76 -3.75
C VAL A 135 -5.56 -6.07 -3.17
N ASN A 136 -5.13 -5.26 -2.22
CA ASN A 136 -3.88 -5.38 -1.49
C ASN A 136 -4.10 -6.00 -0.11
N GLN A 137 -3.19 -6.88 0.31
CA GLN A 137 -3.11 -7.42 1.67
C GLN A 137 -1.67 -7.83 1.98
N ALA A 138 -0.83 -6.87 2.33
CA ALA A 138 0.55 -7.16 2.70
C ALA A 138 0.62 -7.71 4.13
N ASN A 139 0.88 -9.01 4.28
CA ASN A 139 1.03 -9.69 5.56
C ASN A 139 2.49 -9.90 5.95
N THR A 140 3.41 -9.84 4.97
CA THR A 140 4.85 -10.00 5.15
C THR A 140 5.63 -8.79 4.64
N LEU A 141 6.88 -8.67 5.05
CA LEU A 141 7.76 -7.60 4.56
C LEU A 141 7.99 -7.69 3.04
N VAL A 142 8.01 -8.90 2.47
CA VAL A 142 8.15 -9.11 1.02
C VAL A 142 6.93 -8.63 0.24
N ASP A 143 5.75 -8.71 0.85
CA ASP A 143 4.49 -8.29 0.22
C ASP A 143 4.45 -6.79 -0.08
N VAL A 144 5.19 -5.97 0.66
CA VAL A 144 5.34 -4.54 0.36
C VAL A 144 6.00 -4.34 -1.00
N ALA A 145 7.08 -5.09 -1.28
CA ALA A 145 7.76 -5.04 -2.57
C ALA A 145 6.87 -5.56 -3.71
N LYS A 146 6.09 -6.65 -3.47
CA LYS A 146 5.09 -7.13 -4.43
C LYS A 146 4.05 -6.06 -4.72
N SER A 147 3.51 -5.41 -3.69
CA SER A 147 2.52 -4.32 -3.83
C SER A 147 3.03 -3.19 -4.73
N ILE A 148 4.27 -2.75 -4.52
CA ILE A 148 4.91 -1.69 -5.32
C ILE A 148 5.09 -2.14 -6.78
N ARG A 149 5.56 -3.37 -7.02
CA ARG A 149 5.73 -3.93 -8.36
C ARG A 149 4.40 -4.06 -9.11
N ASP A 150 3.37 -4.59 -8.45
CA ASP A 150 2.04 -4.77 -9.04
C ASP A 150 1.43 -3.42 -9.45
N ILE A 151 1.52 -2.41 -8.56
CA ILE A 151 1.03 -1.06 -8.87
C ILE A 151 1.83 -0.46 -10.02
N GLY A 152 3.15 -0.64 -10.04
CA GLY A 152 4.01 -0.18 -11.14
C GLY A 152 3.64 -0.81 -12.47
N ALA A 153 3.42 -2.12 -12.52
CA ALA A 153 2.98 -2.84 -13.71
C ALA A 153 1.62 -2.35 -14.22
N LEU A 154 0.63 -2.20 -13.30
CA LEU A 154 -0.69 -1.69 -13.67
C LEU A 154 -0.67 -0.23 -14.12
N ALA A 155 0.30 0.57 -13.70
CA ALA A 155 0.45 1.99 -14.00
C ALA A 155 1.43 2.28 -15.16
N GLY A 156 2.18 1.29 -15.65
CA GLY A 156 3.24 1.46 -16.66
C GLY A 156 4.45 2.23 -16.12
N THR A 157 4.81 1.98 -14.86
CA THR A 157 5.95 2.61 -14.16
C THR A 157 6.89 1.55 -13.57
N GLU A 158 7.03 0.41 -14.25
CA GLU A 158 7.74 -0.80 -13.79
C GLU A 158 9.18 -0.52 -13.40
N GLU A 159 9.89 0.33 -14.15
CA GLU A 159 11.30 0.64 -13.87
C GLU A 159 11.47 1.29 -12.49
N VAL A 160 10.63 2.29 -12.17
CA VAL A 160 10.66 2.97 -10.87
C VAL A 160 10.24 2.01 -9.75
N ALA A 161 9.17 1.25 -9.99
CA ALA A 161 8.64 0.29 -9.05
C ALA A 161 9.66 -0.80 -8.71
N GLU A 162 10.34 -1.39 -9.73
CA GLU A 162 11.35 -2.42 -9.53
C GLU A 162 12.56 -1.88 -8.76
N LYS A 163 13.05 -0.70 -9.12
CA LYS A 163 14.16 -0.05 -8.41
C LYS A 163 13.83 0.16 -6.93
N THR A 164 12.62 0.64 -6.64
CA THR A 164 12.17 0.88 -5.26
C THR A 164 12.02 -0.43 -4.49
N ALA A 165 11.34 -1.42 -5.08
CA ALA A 165 11.10 -2.72 -4.47
C ALA A 165 12.41 -3.48 -4.19
N SER A 166 13.35 -3.48 -5.14
CA SER A 166 14.66 -4.14 -4.99
C SER A 166 15.52 -3.45 -3.92
N SER A 167 15.51 -2.11 -3.88
CA SER A 167 16.22 -1.35 -2.83
C SER A 167 15.65 -1.67 -1.44
N TYR A 168 14.31 -1.70 -1.31
CA TYR A 168 13.62 -2.07 -0.07
C TYR A 168 14.03 -3.47 0.40
N LEU A 169 13.97 -4.47 -0.48
CA LEU A 169 14.33 -5.86 -0.15
C LEU A 169 15.80 -6.00 0.24
N THR A 170 16.70 -5.26 -0.42
CA THR A 170 18.13 -5.23 -0.07
C THR A 170 18.35 -4.75 1.37
N ILE A 171 17.63 -3.69 1.79
CA ILE A 171 17.72 -3.17 3.16
C ILE A 171 17.17 -4.21 4.15
N ILE A 172 16.03 -4.84 3.86
CA ILE A 172 15.45 -5.91 4.69
C ILE A 172 16.47 -7.05 4.89
N GLU A 173 17.14 -7.49 3.81
CA GLU A 173 18.12 -8.56 3.89
C GLU A 173 19.36 -8.16 4.69
N ASN A 174 19.82 -6.92 4.58
CA ASN A 174 20.92 -6.40 5.40
C ASN A 174 20.55 -6.39 6.89
N VAL A 175 19.32 -5.99 7.24
CA VAL A 175 18.82 -6.04 8.62
C VAL A 175 18.76 -7.49 9.11
N ARG A 176 18.22 -8.42 8.29
CA ARG A 176 18.18 -9.86 8.60
C ARG A 176 19.57 -10.40 8.94
N ASN A 177 20.55 -10.14 8.08
CA ASN A 177 21.91 -10.60 8.25
C ASN A 177 22.57 -10.01 9.52
N LYS A 178 22.23 -8.77 9.88
CA LYS A 178 22.72 -8.13 11.09
C LYS A 178 22.20 -8.80 12.37
N TYR A 179 20.94 -9.23 12.39
CA TYR A 179 20.26 -9.67 13.62
C TYR A 179 20.00 -11.18 13.71
N LYS A 180 20.31 -11.98 12.67
CA LYS A 180 20.00 -13.43 12.61
C LYS A 180 20.56 -14.25 13.78
N ASP A 181 21.71 -13.85 14.31
CA ASP A 181 22.38 -14.55 15.41
C ASP A 181 22.23 -13.82 16.75
N SER A 182 21.34 -12.80 16.82
CA SER A 182 21.09 -12.05 18.05
C SER A 182 20.26 -12.87 19.04
N GLU A 183 20.57 -12.73 20.34
CA GLU A 183 19.73 -13.31 21.39
C GLU A 183 18.29 -12.76 21.28
N LEU A 184 17.29 -13.66 21.31
CA LEU A 184 15.90 -13.30 21.18
C LEU A 184 15.42 -12.47 22.36
N VAL A 185 14.69 -11.40 22.10
CA VAL A 185 13.98 -10.58 23.09
C VAL A 185 12.50 -10.87 23.01
N THR A 186 11.90 -11.41 24.08
CA THR A 186 10.45 -11.60 24.15
C THR A 186 9.74 -10.25 24.21
N SER A 187 8.80 -10.03 23.31
CA SER A 187 8.19 -8.72 23.09
C SER A 187 6.68 -8.80 23.05
N PHE A 188 6.01 -7.89 23.74
CA PHE A 188 4.60 -7.60 23.59
C PHE A 188 4.42 -6.37 22.71
N TYR A 189 3.69 -6.50 21.61
CA TYR A 189 3.33 -5.35 20.78
C TYR A 189 1.90 -4.92 21.09
N GLN A 190 1.73 -3.68 21.51
CA GLN A 190 0.42 -3.11 21.85
C GLN A 190 -0.07 -2.15 20.77
N VAL A 191 -1.14 -2.54 20.08
CA VAL A 191 -1.81 -1.71 19.08
C VAL A 191 -2.72 -0.68 19.74
N TRP A 192 -3.53 -1.12 20.72
CA TRP A 192 -4.55 -0.31 21.39
C TRP A 192 -4.69 -0.72 22.86
N ASN A 193 -5.25 0.16 23.69
CA ASN A 193 -5.33 -0.05 25.14
C ASN A 193 -6.73 -0.44 25.65
N SER A 194 -7.80 -0.07 24.97
CA SER A 194 -9.17 -0.37 25.41
C SER A 194 -10.11 -0.61 24.23
N PRO A 195 -10.41 -1.87 23.90
CA PRO A 195 -9.86 -3.08 24.50
C PRO A 195 -8.36 -3.24 24.27
N LEU A 196 -7.66 -3.97 25.15
CA LEU A 196 -6.24 -4.25 24.97
C LEU A 196 -6.05 -5.16 23.74
N GLN A 197 -5.40 -4.63 22.70
CA GLN A 197 -5.24 -5.29 21.43
C GLN A 197 -3.76 -5.45 21.06
N THR A 198 -3.41 -6.63 20.56
CA THR A 198 -2.09 -6.99 20.06
C THR A 198 -2.17 -7.52 18.64
N ILE A 199 -1.11 -8.15 18.16
CA ILE A 199 -0.97 -8.79 16.84
C ILE A 199 -0.48 -10.22 17.01
N SER A 200 -0.85 -11.09 16.06
CA SER A 200 -0.33 -12.46 15.98
C SER A 200 0.97 -12.56 15.16
N GLY A 201 1.54 -13.77 15.07
CA GLY A 201 2.70 -14.06 14.22
C GLY A 201 2.47 -13.81 12.73
N ASN A 202 1.22 -13.91 12.27
CA ASN A 202 0.85 -13.70 10.87
C ASN A 202 0.75 -12.23 10.46
N HIS A 203 1.12 -11.30 11.34
CA HIS A 203 1.07 -9.86 11.04
C HIS A 203 2.45 -9.33 10.65
N ILE A 204 2.52 -8.44 9.67
CA ILE A 204 3.78 -7.84 9.16
C ILE A 204 4.63 -7.19 10.26
N ILE A 205 4.01 -6.63 11.31
CA ILE A 205 4.74 -6.06 12.46
C ILE A 205 5.44 -7.15 13.26
N SER A 206 4.88 -8.36 13.37
CA SER A 206 5.57 -9.50 13.97
C SER A 206 6.80 -9.89 13.16
N ASN A 207 6.70 -9.88 11.82
CA ASN A 207 7.87 -10.09 10.97
C ASN A 207 8.95 -9.01 11.18
N ALA A 208 8.55 -7.75 11.42
CA ALA A 208 9.48 -6.67 11.73
C ALA A 208 10.19 -6.88 13.09
N ILE A 209 9.45 -7.37 14.11
CA ILE A 209 10.01 -7.73 15.41
C ILE A 209 10.99 -8.90 15.27
N GLU A 210 10.61 -9.95 14.56
CA GLU A 210 11.44 -11.14 14.31
C GLU A 210 12.72 -10.79 13.54
N LEU A 211 12.60 -9.92 12.53
CA LEU A 211 13.73 -9.43 11.73
C LEU A 211 14.80 -8.77 12.60
N CYS A 212 14.40 -8.17 13.73
CA CYS A 212 15.29 -7.52 14.70
C CYS A 212 15.74 -8.46 15.85
N GLY A 213 15.51 -9.78 15.74
CA GLY A 213 15.79 -10.76 16.78
C GLY A 213 14.85 -10.62 17.99
N GLY A 214 13.59 -10.23 17.76
CA GLY A 214 12.54 -10.28 18.76
C GLY A 214 11.66 -11.52 18.60
N LYS A 215 10.88 -11.83 19.65
CA LYS A 215 9.88 -12.88 19.64
C LYS A 215 8.57 -12.31 20.16
N ASN A 216 7.55 -12.22 19.29
CA ASN A 216 6.22 -11.81 19.72
C ASN A 216 5.62 -12.88 20.64
N ILE A 217 5.23 -12.49 21.87
CA ILE A 217 4.67 -13.42 22.87
C ILE A 217 3.26 -13.92 22.52
N TYR A 218 2.60 -13.32 21.49
CA TYR A 218 1.32 -13.74 20.95
C TYR A 218 1.40 -14.24 19.50
N ALA A 219 2.58 -14.73 19.09
CA ALA A 219 2.77 -15.25 17.74
C ALA A 219 1.91 -16.50 17.43
N ASP A 220 1.46 -17.20 18.44
CA ASP A 220 0.63 -18.41 18.40
C ASP A 220 -0.88 -18.14 18.21
N GLU A 221 -1.33 -16.90 18.27
CA GLU A 221 -2.74 -16.54 18.10
C GLU A 221 -3.19 -16.66 16.63
N LEU A 222 -4.45 -17.15 16.45
CA LEU A 222 -5.01 -17.35 15.11
C LEU A 222 -5.52 -16.05 14.47
N ALA A 223 -6.14 -15.19 15.29
CA ALA A 223 -6.61 -13.88 14.81
C ALA A 223 -5.44 -12.95 14.55
N ILE A 224 -5.45 -12.22 13.44
CA ILE A 224 -4.37 -11.28 13.06
C ILE A 224 -4.13 -10.21 14.14
N ALA A 225 -5.21 -9.69 14.74
CA ALA A 225 -5.16 -8.65 15.77
C ALA A 225 -6.07 -9.04 16.97
N PRO A 226 -5.63 -9.99 17.83
CA PRO A 226 -6.44 -10.47 18.93
C PRO A 226 -6.60 -9.44 20.06
N ILE A 227 -7.75 -9.49 20.74
CA ILE A 227 -7.98 -8.83 22.02
C ILE A 227 -7.47 -9.75 23.11
N VAL A 228 -6.65 -9.22 24.02
CA VAL A 228 -6.04 -9.95 25.13
C VAL A 228 -6.34 -9.23 26.45
N ASN A 229 -6.01 -9.85 27.58
CA ASN A 229 -6.13 -9.22 28.89
C ASN A 229 -4.76 -8.98 29.53
N MET A 230 -4.72 -8.10 30.52
CA MET A 230 -3.50 -7.71 31.23
C MET A 230 -2.84 -8.89 31.95
N GLU A 231 -3.63 -9.77 32.57
CA GLU A 231 -3.13 -10.95 33.30
C GLU A 231 -2.38 -11.91 32.38
N SER A 232 -2.87 -12.08 31.13
CA SER A 232 -2.20 -12.89 30.11
C SER A 232 -0.83 -12.32 29.74
N VAL A 233 -0.72 -10.99 29.59
CA VAL A 233 0.57 -10.32 29.32
C VAL A 233 1.53 -10.49 30.51
N VAL A 234 1.02 -10.30 31.74
CA VAL A 234 1.82 -10.48 32.97
C VAL A 234 2.31 -11.92 33.10
N THR A 235 1.47 -12.89 32.80
CA THR A 235 1.84 -14.33 32.84
C THR A 235 2.92 -14.66 31.79
N ARG A 236 2.81 -14.11 30.56
CA ARG A 236 3.80 -14.30 29.47
C ARG A 236 5.09 -13.49 29.71
N ASN A 237 5.07 -12.52 30.63
CA ASN A 237 6.18 -11.72 31.14
C ASN A 237 7.22 -11.28 30.07
N PRO A 238 6.86 -10.42 29.12
CA PRO A 238 7.76 -9.97 28.07
C PRO A 238 8.94 -9.15 28.63
N GLU A 239 10.08 -9.20 27.93
CA GLU A 239 11.26 -8.38 28.21
C GLU A 239 11.13 -6.96 27.67
N ALA A 240 10.27 -6.76 26.66
CA ALA A 240 9.98 -5.46 26.07
C ALA A 240 8.48 -5.31 25.79
N ILE A 241 7.95 -4.11 26.01
CA ILE A 241 6.62 -3.69 25.56
C ILE A 241 6.82 -2.59 24.54
N ILE A 242 6.30 -2.82 23.33
CA ILE A 242 6.39 -1.88 22.21
C ILE A 242 4.96 -1.44 21.85
N ALA A 243 4.70 -0.14 21.94
CA ALA A 243 3.39 0.43 21.60
C ALA A 243 3.47 1.32 20.37
N SER A 244 2.38 1.39 19.59
CA SER A 244 2.29 2.37 18.50
C SER A 244 1.17 3.40 18.74
N GLY A 245 -0.06 2.99 19.01
CA GLY A 245 -1.20 3.92 19.14
C GLY A 245 -1.69 4.46 17.77
N MET A 246 -2.38 5.60 17.80
CA MET A 246 -3.08 6.17 16.64
C MET A 246 -2.51 7.53 16.18
N SER A 247 -1.46 8.03 16.83
CA SER A 247 -0.81 9.29 16.47
C SER A 247 0.70 9.20 16.55
N ALA A 248 1.40 10.17 15.97
CA ALA A 248 2.85 10.26 16.03
C ALA A 248 3.39 10.51 17.45
N ALA A 249 2.54 10.93 18.38
CA ALA A 249 2.91 11.11 19.78
C ALA A 249 2.85 9.77 20.53
N ARG A 250 3.84 9.57 21.42
CA ARG A 250 3.85 8.42 22.33
C ARG A 250 2.56 8.44 23.19
N PRO A 251 1.79 7.34 23.24
CA PRO A 251 0.54 7.32 23.98
C PRO A 251 0.78 7.28 25.49
N GLU A 252 0.03 8.09 26.24
CA GLU A 252 0.13 8.16 27.70
C GLU A 252 -0.25 6.81 28.37
N TRP A 253 -1.18 6.08 27.77
CA TRP A 253 -1.62 4.78 28.31
C TRP A 253 -0.48 3.71 28.34
N LEU A 254 0.62 3.92 27.60
CA LEU A 254 1.79 3.04 27.74
C LEU A 254 2.40 3.10 29.15
N ASP A 255 2.23 4.20 29.85
CA ASP A 255 2.74 4.36 31.21
C ASP A 255 1.93 3.57 32.27
N GLN A 256 0.70 3.12 31.93
CA GLN A 256 -0.10 2.25 32.82
C GLN A 256 0.61 0.92 33.12
N TRP A 257 1.52 0.47 32.24
CA TRP A 257 2.31 -0.72 32.51
C TRP A 257 3.24 -0.56 33.73
N LYS A 258 3.60 0.65 34.11
CA LYS A 258 4.47 0.93 35.29
C LYS A 258 3.84 0.45 36.61
N ASP A 259 2.52 0.30 36.66
CA ASP A 259 1.83 -0.23 37.83
C ASP A 259 2.09 -1.74 38.04
N TRP A 260 2.59 -2.41 37.00
CA TRP A 260 2.92 -3.84 37.01
C TRP A 260 4.40 -4.10 37.28
N ASN A 261 4.85 -3.71 38.48
CA ASN A 261 6.25 -3.77 38.88
C ASN A 261 6.91 -5.17 38.83
N SER A 262 6.12 -6.24 38.68
CA SER A 262 6.60 -7.61 38.51
C SER A 262 7.12 -7.91 37.11
N LEU A 263 6.63 -7.17 36.06
CA LEU A 263 7.00 -7.37 34.68
C LEU A 263 8.49 -7.06 34.41
N THR A 264 9.15 -7.94 33.68
CA THR A 264 10.55 -7.74 33.25
C THR A 264 10.72 -6.47 32.44
N ALA A 265 9.80 -6.19 31.50
CA ALA A 265 9.82 -4.96 30.70
C ALA A 265 9.78 -3.69 31.55
N VAL A 266 9.02 -3.70 32.66
CA VAL A 266 8.91 -2.55 33.58
C VAL A 266 10.18 -2.43 34.41
N LYS A 267 10.65 -3.52 35.05
CA LYS A 267 11.89 -3.54 35.84
C LYS A 267 13.09 -3.05 35.06
N LYS A 268 13.16 -3.39 33.78
CA LYS A 268 14.27 -3.05 32.88
C LYS A 268 14.06 -1.77 32.10
N ASN A 269 12.95 -1.02 32.36
CA ASN A 269 12.58 0.21 31.66
C ASN A 269 12.52 0.03 30.12
N ASN A 270 11.94 -1.09 29.66
CA ASN A 270 11.79 -1.47 28.26
C ASN A 270 10.36 -1.21 27.76
N LEU A 271 9.81 -0.02 28.06
CA LEU A 271 8.54 0.48 27.54
C LEU A 271 8.82 1.40 26.36
N PHE A 272 8.61 0.91 25.16
CA PHE A 272 9.01 1.54 23.92
C PHE A 272 7.82 2.03 23.09
N PHE A 273 8.09 2.99 22.22
CA PHE A 273 7.10 3.53 21.27
C PHE A 273 7.68 3.56 19.87
N VAL A 274 6.83 3.17 18.90
CA VAL A 274 7.10 3.30 17.46
C VAL A 274 5.98 4.11 16.84
N ASN A 275 6.33 5.07 15.99
CA ASN A 275 5.36 5.89 15.26
C ASN A 275 4.45 4.99 14.39
N PRO A 276 3.11 5.06 14.53
CA PRO A 276 2.18 4.26 13.74
C PRO A 276 2.32 4.48 12.23
N ASP A 277 2.64 5.69 11.76
CA ASP A 277 2.85 5.94 10.34
C ASP A 277 4.04 5.17 9.75
N HIS A 278 5.01 4.77 10.59
CA HIS A 278 6.19 4.02 10.19
C HIS A 278 6.03 2.50 10.38
N ILE A 279 5.01 2.04 11.12
CA ILE A 279 4.90 0.61 11.42
C ILE A 279 3.53 0.00 11.07
N GLN A 280 2.45 0.79 11.06
CA GLN A 280 1.11 0.31 10.71
C GLN A 280 0.76 0.59 9.24
N ARG A 281 1.53 1.42 8.52
CA ARG A 281 1.39 1.62 7.07
C ARG A 281 2.36 0.69 6.34
N HIS A 282 1.84 -0.26 5.58
CA HIS A 282 2.62 -1.29 4.88
C HIS A 282 3.26 -0.72 3.60
N THR A 283 4.28 0.12 3.78
CA THR A 283 4.97 0.89 2.74
C THR A 283 6.49 0.83 2.92
N VAL A 284 7.26 1.47 2.06
CA VAL A 284 8.72 1.59 2.24
C VAL A 284 9.10 2.26 3.57
N ARG A 285 8.21 3.05 4.18
CA ARG A 285 8.44 3.70 5.48
C ARG A 285 8.48 2.70 6.65
N LEU A 286 8.06 1.46 6.43
CA LEU A 286 8.29 0.37 7.38
C LEU A 286 9.77 0.24 7.76
N LEU A 287 10.70 0.61 6.89
CA LEU A 287 12.14 0.59 7.19
C LEU A 287 12.49 1.48 8.40
N ASP A 288 11.84 2.63 8.56
CA ASP A 288 12.02 3.51 9.72
C ASP A 288 11.47 2.85 10.99
N GLY A 289 10.29 2.24 10.91
CA GLY A 289 9.68 1.48 12.00
C GLY A 289 10.54 0.29 12.42
N ILE A 290 11.04 -0.49 11.46
CA ILE A 290 11.94 -1.62 11.68
C ILE A 290 13.23 -1.15 12.38
N ASN A 291 13.88 -0.10 11.87
CA ASN A 291 15.09 0.44 12.46
C ASN A 291 14.86 0.87 13.93
N ARG A 292 13.70 1.48 14.19
CA ARG A 292 13.31 1.86 15.56
C ARG A 292 13.12 0.65 16.45
N ILE A 293 12.43 -0.41 16.00
CA ILE A 293 12.24 -1.66 16.74
C ILE A 293 13.61 -2.33 17.00
N CYS A 294 14.46 -2.46 15.98
CA CYS A 294 15.77 -3.07 16.14
C CYS A 294 16.59 -2.35 17.23
N THR A 295 16.63 -1.02 17.20
CA THR A 295 17.34 -0.21 18.23
C THR A 295 16.77 -0.45 19.63
N GLN A 296 15.43 -0.56 19.75
CA GLN A 296 14.77 -0.80 21.03
C GLN A 296 15.06 -2.20 21.58
N LEU A 297 15.10 -3.21 20.72
CA LEU A 297 15.46 -4.57 21.12
C LEU A 297 16.94 -4.70 21.47
N GLU A 298 17.83 -3.97 20.81
CA GLU A 298 19.24 -3.87 21.26
C GLU A 298 19.35 -3.26 22.66
N LEU A 299 18.60 -2.19 22.95
CA LEU A 299 18.55 -1.62 24.30
C LEU A 299 18.01 -2.61 25.33
N ALA A 300 16.99 -3.41 24.97
CA ALA A 300 16.44 -4.44 25.85
C ALA A 300 17.49 -5.53 26.15
N ARG A 301 18.26 -5.98 25.15
CA ARG A 301 19.38 -6.92 25.35
C ARG A 301 20.43 -6.35 26.29
N ALA A 302 20.82 -5.09 26.08
CA ALA A 302 21.85 -4.42 26.89
C ALA A 302 21.43 -4.21 28.37
N ARG A 303 20.12 -4.31 28.68
CA ARG A 303 19.56 -4.12 30.03
C ARG A 303 19.24 -5.44 30.75
N ARG A 304 19.57 -6.60 30.19
CA ARG A 304 19.44 -7.92 30.84
C ARG A 304 20.41 -8.11 32.03
#